data_cddb85bb7b6bcc0183b17dd626cb4421
#
_entry.id   cddb85bb7b6bcc0183b17dd626cb4421
#
_cell.length_a   1.000
_cell.length_b   1.000
_cell.length_c   1.000
_cell.angle_alpha   90.00
_cell.angle_beta   90.00
_cell.angle_gamma   90.00
#
_symmetry.space_group_name_H-M   'P 1'
#
loop_
_entity.id
_entity.type
_entity.pdbx_description
1 polymer ?
#
loop_
_entity_poly.entity_id
_entity_poly.type
_entity_poly.pdbx_seq_one_letter_code
_entity_poly.pdbx_strand_id
1 'polypeptide(L)'
;MSNPTHKSIGVIGLGIIGRAIAGHLRRKGFSVFVWNRSPQSVPNFVGSLGELAGICNYIQIFVSNDEALLQTVEQLSESLTPRHLVLAHSTVAPDSMRAAAEIVERRRARFVEASFTGSKPAAEKGELVYYVGGADAVLREARPILEASSKEIIHIGEIGQASAIKIATNMITAASVQAAAEALALVQALGVPLEKFVEAIRVNSSHSGTLAMKLPKMLDRDFAAQFSVKHMLKDMQIANQIALSHYLDLGVTSAARDQLFEQMQWGHGDNDYSVVARKYLQEVGPASHEEPPPEHPDQESIANEPIIASPESHTEQSKPEDPAAPSSQQPLLAFTGTGGATANETTRLRRGFFKQLLSRLSSGQ
;
A
#
# COMPACT_ATOMS: atom_id res chain seq x y z
N MET A 1 -8.35 -28.26 28.32
CA MET A 1 -8.24 -27.43 27.09
C MET A 1 -9.65 -27.03 26.70
N SER A 2 -10.03 -25.76 26.80
CA SER A 2 -11.36 -25.28 26.38
C SER A 2 -11.51 -25.47 24.86
N ASN A 3 -12.62 -26.05 24.45
CA ASN A 3 -12.96 -26.30 23.06
C ASN A 3 -12.93 -24.95 22.29
N PRO A 4 -12.13 -24.78 21.22
CA PRO A 4 -11.97 -23.51 20.50
C PRO A 4 -13.27 -22.95 19.93
N THR A 5 -14.30 -23.78 19.76
CA THR A 5 -15.59 -23.42 19.17
C THR A 5 -16.52 -22.57 20.04
N HIS A 6 -16.19 -22.33 21.33
CA HIS A 6 -17.00 -21.49 22.21
C HIS A 6 -16.58 -20.01 22.28
N LYS A 7 -15.61 -19.59 21.47
CA LYS A 7 -15.17 -18.17 21.45
C LYS A 7 -16.14 -17.31 20.63
N SER A 8 -16.61 -16.21 21.25
CA SER A 8 -17.33 -15.16 20.54
C SER A 8 -16.35 -14.18 19.92
N ILE A 9 -16.47 -13.97 18.62
CA ILE A 9 -15.57 -13.13 17.84
C ILE A 9 -16.34 -11.97 17.22
N GLY A 10 -15.89 -10.75 17.50
CA GLY A 10 -16.37 -9.54 16.86
C GLY A 10 -15.58 -9.25 15.59
N VAL A 11 -16.27 -8.90 14.51
CA VAL A 11 -15.65 -8.41 13.26
C VAL A 11 -16.16 -7.02 12.97
N ILE A 12 -15.25 -6.06 12.97
CA ILE A 12 -15.49 -4.65 12.66
C ILE A 12 -15.04 -4.37 11.23
N GLY A 13 -15.97 -3.89 10.40
CA GLY A 13 -15.71 -3.62 8.98
C GLY A 13 -16.07 -4.81 8.08
N LEU A 14 -17.16 -4.64 7.30
CA LEU A 14 -17.72 -5.66 6.41
C LEU A 14 -17.45 -5.34 4.93
N GLY A 15 -16.25 -4.88 4.64
CA GLY A 15 -15.72 -4.80 3.28
C GLY A 15 -15.46 -6.18 2.67
N ILE A 16 -14.77 -6.20 1.53
CA ILE A 16 -14.45 -7.44 0.79
C ILE A 16 -13.82 -8.50 1.69
N ILE A 17 -12.83 -8.11 2.47
CA ILE A 17 -12.04 -9.04 3.31
C ILE A 17 -12.78 -9.39 4.60
N GLY A 18 -13.25 -8.40 5.36
CA GLY A 18 -13.90 -8.64 6.66
C GLY A 18 -15.14 -9.53 6.53
N ARG A 19 -15.91 -9.38 5.44
CA ARG A 19 -17.05 -10.27 5.13
C ARG A 19 -16.62 -11.71 4.87
N ALA A 20 -15.55 -11.91 4.09
CA ALA A 20 -15.00 -13.24 3.82
C ALA A 20 -14.50 -13.90 5.11
N ILE A 21 -13.76 -13.16 5.94
CA ILE A 21 -13.24 -13.64 7.23
C ILE A 21 -14.38 -14.04 8.16
N ALA A 22 -15.42 -13.18 8.33
CA ALA A 22 -16.58 -13.51 9.14
C ALA A 22 -17.26 -14.81 8.67
N GLY A 23 -17.32 -15.05 7.36
CA GLY A 23 -17.82 -16.29 6.77
C GLY A 23 -16.96 -17.52 7.15
N HIS A 24 -15.63 -17.40 7.09
CA HIS A 24 -14.71 -18.49 7.46
C HIS A 24 -14.79 -18.83 8.94
N LEU A 25 -14.81 -17.82 9.81
CA LEU A 25 -14.96 -18.00 11.25
C LEU A 25 -16.25 -18.77 11.58
N ARG A 26 -17.37 -18.39 10.96
CA ARG A 26 -18.65 -19.10 11.14
C ARG A 26 -18.57 -20.56 10.69
N ARG A 27 -17.97 -20.84 9.53
CA ARG A 27 -17.76 -22.22 9.03
C ARG A 27 -16.87 -23.05 9.95
N LYS A 28 -15.95 -22.42 10.68
CA LYS A 28 -15.09 -23.07 11.68
C LYS A 28 -15.76 -23.21 13.06
N GLY A 29 -17.04 -22.83 13.18
CA GLY A 29 -17.84 -23.01 14.40
C GLY A 29 -17.71 -21.90 15.45
N PHE A 30 -17.10 -20.76 15.11
CA PHE A 30 -17.07 -19.60 16.02
C PHE A 30 -18.42 -18.87 16.03
N SER A 31 -18.80 -18.34 17.18
CA SER A 31 -19.93 -17.39 17.32
C SER A 31 -19.45 -16.01 16.83
N VAL A 32 -19.91 -15.58 15.64
CA VAL A 32 -19.41 -14.34 15.01
C VAL A 32 -20.49 -13.26 15.08
N PHE A 33 -20.16 -12.13 15.72
CA PHE A 33 -20.90 -10.89 15.74
C PHE A 33 -20.20 -9.86 14.87
N VAL A 34 -20.95 -9.00 14.22
CA VAL A 34 -20.39 -8.08 13.25
C VAL A 34 -20.91 -6.66 13.44
N TRP A 35 -20.03 -5.71 13.19
CA TRP A 35 -20.38 -4.30 13.15
C TRP A 35 -19.77 -3.62 11.93
N ASN A 36 -20.47 -2.65 11.40
CA ASN A 36 -20.01 -1.80 10.31
C ASN A 36 -20.60 -0.40 10.45
N ARG A 37 -19.83 0.62 10.07
CA ARG A 37 -20.26 2.03 10.15
C ARG A 37 -21.62 2.28 9.47
N SER A 38 -21.79 1.72 8.28
CA SER A 38 -23.10 1.69 7.61
C SER A 38 -23.79 0.37 7.94
N PRO A 39 -25.01 0.39 8.49
CA PRO A 39 -25.74 -0.82 8.83
C PRO A 39 -25.91 -1.76 7.64
N GLN A 40 -25.83 -3.05 7.90
CA GLN A 40 -26.00 -4.10 6.88
C GLN A 40 -26.91 -5.20 7.40
N SER A 41 -27.75 -5.74 6.51
CA SER A 41 -28.62 -6.88 6.83
C SER A 41 -27.82 -8.19 6.75
N VAL A 42 -27.14 -8.51 7.83
CA VAL A 42 -26.32 -9.74 7.97
C VAL A 42 -26.53 -10.37 9.35
N PRO A 43 -26.39 -11.69 9.51
CA PRO A 43 -26.58 -12.35 10.78
C PRO A 43 -25.69 -11.78 11.90
N ASN A 44 -26.25 -11.64 13.12
CA ASN A 44 -25.58 -11.15 14.32
C ASN A 44 -24.93 -9.76 14.13
N PHE A 45 -25.58 -8.89 13.36
CA PHE A 45 -25.20 -7.49 13.30
C PHE A 45 -25.57 -6.80 14.60
N VAL A 46 -24.62 -6.09 15.21
CA VAL A 46 -24.83 -5.33 16.47
C VAL A 46 -24.88 -3.83 16.21
N GLY A 47 -25.59 -3.11 17.08
CA GLY A 47 -25.88 -1.69 16.91
C GLY A 47 -24.71 -0.76 17.23
N SER A 48 -23.73 -1.21 18.05
CA SER A 48 -22.60 -0.39 18.47
C SER A 48 -21.33 -1.19 18.75
N LEU A 49 -20.18 -0.50 18.78
CA LEU A 49 -18.90 -1.08 19.18
C LEU A 49 -18.91 -1.52 20.65
N GLY A 50 -19.59 -0.78 21.52
CA GLY A 50 -19.75 -1.14 22.92
C GLY A 50 -20.56 -2.43 23.11
N GLU A 51 -21.65 -2.62 22.35
CA GLU A 51 -22.39 -3.87 22.32
C GLU A 51 -21.51 -5.03 21.84
N LEU A 52 -20.73 -4.82 20.76
CA LEU A 52 -19.79 -5.83 20.25
C LEU A 52 -18.80 -6.27 21.34
N ALA A 53 -18.17 -5.31 22.03
CA ALA A 53 -17.23 -5.58 23.11
C ALA A 53 -17.89 -6.23 24.32
N GLY A 54 -19.18 -5.93 24.60
CA GLY A 54 -19.95 -6.60 25.64
C GLY A 54 -20.09 -8.10 25.41
N ILE A 55 -20.21 -8.52 24.14
CA ILE A 55 -20.45 -9.91 23.72
C ILE A 55 -19.15 -10.65 23.39
N CYS A 56 -18.17 -9.97 22.77
CA CYS A 56 -17.00 -10.61 22.17
C CYS A 56 -15.72 -10.28 22.93
N ASN A 57 -14.93 -11.31 23.27
CA ASN A 57 -13.59 -11.11 23.85
C ASN A 57 -12.49 -10.94 22.80
N TYR A 58 -12.74 -11.40 21.59
CA TYR A 58 -11.79 -11.35 20.46
C TYR A 58 -12.40 -10.46 19.39
N ILE A 59 -11.71 -9.38 19.02
CA ILE A 59 -12.25 -8.35 18.12
C ILE A 59 -11.28 -8.15 16.97
N GLN A 60 -11.74 -8.40 15.76
CA GLN A 60 -10.97 -8.18 14.52
C GLN A 60 -11.42 -6.89 13.83
N ILE A 61 -10.46 -6.04 13.43
CA ILE A 61 -10.73 -4.73 12.83
C ILE A 61 -10.21 -4.70 11.39
N PHE A 62 -11.13 -4.46 10.44
CA PHE A 62 -10.88 -4.33 9.00
C PHE A 62 -11.37 -2.96 8.52
N VAL A 63 -10.58 -1.92 8.69
CA VAL A 63 -10.90 -0.56 8.25
C VAL A 63 -9.93 -0.07 7.19
N SER A 64 -10.26 1.03 6.51
CA SER A 64 -9.63 1.41 5.26
C SER A 64 -8.32 2.19 5.39
N ASN A 65 -8.13 2.92 6.48
CA ASN A 65 -7.02 3.87 6.66
C ASN A 65 -6.68 4.10 8.14
N ASP A 66 -5.66 4.93 8.37
CA ASP A 66 -5.12 5.27 9.68
C ASP A 66 -6.17 5.93 10.57
N GLU A 67 -6.86 6.93 10.05
CA GLU A 67 -7.90 7.66 10.78
C GLU A 67 -9.03 6.73 11.23
N ALA A 68 -9.53 5.88 10.33
CA ALA A 68 -10.59 4.93 10.64
C ALA A 68 -10.14 3.90 11.70
N LEU A 69 -8.86 3.48 11.70
CA LEU A 69 -8.33 2.61 12.74
C LEU A 69 -8.31 3.31 14.09
N LEU A 70 -7.72 4.50 14.18
CA LEU A 70 -7.60 5.25 15.42
C LEU A 70 -8.96 5.62 16.01
N GLN A 71 -9.89 6.10 15.18
CA GLN A 71 -11.27 6.38 15.60
C GLN A 71 -11.99 5.13 16.12
N THR A 72 -11.81 3.99 15.44
CA THR A 72 -12.44 2.72 15.84
C THR A 72 -11.92 2.24 17.18
N VAL A 73 -10.59 2.24 17.39
CA VAL A 73 -10.01 1.77 18.66
C VAL A 73 -10.27 2.74 19.80
N GLU A 74 -10.35 4.06 19.55
CA GLU A 74 -10.71 5.04 20.57
C GLU A 74 -12.14 4.81 21.07
N GLN A 75 -13.12 4.71 20.17
CA GLN A 75 -14.51 4.41 20.54
C GLN A 75 -14.63 3.04 21.22
N LEU A 76 -13.94 2.01 20.71
CA LEU A 76 -13.94 0.68 21.27
C LEU A 76 -13.33 0.67 22.68
N SER A 77 -12.33 1.51 22.93
CA SER A 77 -11.58 1.58 24.20
C SER A 77 -12.47 1.87 25.40
N GLU A 78 -13.58 2.56 25.22
CA GLU A 78 -14.54 2.85 26.29
C GLU A 78 -15.12 1.57 26.93
N SER A 79 -15.19 0.49 26.14
CA SER A 79 -15.77 -0.80 26.56
C SER A 79 -14.73 -1.91 26.72
N LEU A 80 -13.44 -1.64 26.40
CA LEU A 80 -12.38 -2.63 26.55
C LEU A 80 -12.02 -2.88 28.03
N THR A 81 -11.68 -4.14 28.29
CA THR A 81 -11.24 -4.65 29.60
C THR A 81 -10.10 -5.65 29.38
N PRO A 82 -9.40 -6.11 30.44
CA PRO A 82 -8.31 -7.10 30.30
C PRO A 82 -8.70 -8.43 29.64
N ARG A 83 -10.00 -8.73 29.52
CA ARG A 83 -10.46 -9.94 28.84
C ARG A 83 -10.34 -9.88 27.31
N HIS A 84 -10.23 -8.65 26.75
CA HIS A 84 -10.25 -8.47 25.30
C HIS A 84 -8.88 -8.68 24.65
N LEU A 85 -8.93 -9.23 23.44
CA LEU A 85 -7.84 -9.27 22.48
C LEU A 85 -8.31 -8.61 21.18
N VAL A 86 -7.64 -7.54 20.78
CA VAL A 86 -7.92 -6.82 19.55
C VAL A 86 -6.89 -7.21 18.49
N LEU A 87 -7.37 -7.60 17.29
CA LEU A 87 -6.54 -7.91 16.13
C LEU A 87 -6.80 -6.85 15.06
N ALA A 88 -5.78 -6.06 14.71
CA ALA A 88 -5.88 -5.05 13.67
C ALA A 88 -5.29 -5.56 12.35
N HIS A 89 -6.12 -5.55 11.29
CA HIS A 89 -5.76 -6.11 9.99
C HIS A 89 -5.52 -5.05 8.90
N SER A 90 -5.77 -3.78 9.23
CA SER A 90 -5.68 -2.68 8.27
C SER A 90 -4.23 -2.41 7.85
N THR A 91 -4.03 -2.10 6.57
CA THR A 91 -2.75 -1.53 6.12
C THR A 91 -2.74 -0.04 6.45
N VAL A 92 -1.94 0.33 7.43
CA VAL A 92 -1.77 1.70 7.95
C VAL A 92 -0.30 1.98 8.19
N ALA A 93 0.04 3.23 8.47
CA ALA A 93 1.39 3.59 8.87
C ALA A 93 1.82 2.85 10.17
N PRO A 94 3.09 2.42 10.29
CA PRO A 94 3.58 1.76 11.50
C PRO A 94 3.33 2.55 12.78
N ASP A 95 3.43 3.89 12.73
CA ASP A 95 3.16 4.75 13.88
C ASP A 95 1.68 4.75 14.27
N SER A 96 0.77 4.73 13.30
CA SER A 96 -0.67 4.63 13.56
C SER A 96 -1.03 3.26 14.18
N MET A 97 -0.36 2.19 13.75
CA MET A 97 -0.54 0.87 14.33
C MET A 97 -0.05 0.82 15.78
N ARG A 98 1.10 1.43 16.09
CA ARG A 98 1.61 1.57 17.47
C ARG A 98 0.66 2.40 18.34
N ALA A 99 0.18 3.52 17.81
CA ALA A 99 -0.79 4.37 18.53
C ALA A 99 -2.09 3.62 18.82
N ALA A 100 -2.60 2.82 17.89
CA ALA A 100 -3.77 1.97 18.10
C ALA A 100 -3.54 0.93 19.20
N ALA A 101 -2.37 0.29 19.23
CA ALA A 101 -1.99 -0.63 20.29
C ALA A 101 -1.95 0.07 21.66
N GLU A 102 -1.33 1.26 21.76
CA GLU A 102 -1.28 2.04 23.00
C GLU A 102 -2.67 2.39 23.53
N ILE A 103 -3.62 2.74 22.66
CA ILE A 103 -5.01 3.03 23.07
C ILE A 103 -5.66 1.79 23.71
N VAL A 104 -5.50 0.64 23.08
CA VAL A 104 -6.06 -0.64 23.55
C VAL A 104 -5.40 -1.08 24.87
N GLU A 105 -4.07 -1.01 24.94
CA GLU A 105 -3.27 -1.48 26.09
C GLU A 105 -3.45 -0.60 27.34
N ARG A 106 -3.78 0.69 27.19
CA ARG A 106 -4.19 1.54 28.32
C ARG A 106 -5.40 0.99 29.09
N ARG A 107 -6.24 0.20 28.42
CA ARG A 107 -7.36 -0.53 29.03
C ARG A 107 -6.97 -1.91 29.56
N ARG A 108 -5.67 -2.24 29.57
CA ARG A 108 -5.10 -3.57 29.88
C ARG A 108 -5.64 -4.68 28.98
N ALA A 109 -6.23 -4.33 27.84
CA ALA A 109 -6.56 -5.25 26.77
C ALA A 109 -5.30 -5.58 25.96
N ARG A 110 -5.32 -6.71 25.27
CA ARG A 110 -4.18 -7.17 24.45
C ARG A 110 -4.39 -6.76 23.01
N PHE A 111 -3.30 -6.56 22.31
CA PHE A 111 -3.32 -6.14 20.91
C PHE A 111 -2.39 -7.01 20.06
N VAL A 112 -2.82 -7.31 18.84
CA VAL A 112 -2.02 -7.97 17.79
C VAL A 112 -2.24 -7.21 16.50
N GLU A 113 -1.15 -6.86 15.85
CA GLU A 113 -1.15 -6.44 14.47
C GLU A 113 -1.14 -7.69 13.59
N ALA A 114 -2.05 -7.78 12.59
CA ALA A 114 -2.15 -8.92 11.69
C ALA A 114 -2.51 -8.48 10.27
N SER A 115 -1.61 -7.70 9.67
CA SER A 115 -1.69 -7.32 8.26
C SER A 115 -1.66 -8.55 7.36
N PHE A 116 -2.30 -8.50 6.19
CA PHE A 116 -2.43 -9.69 5.33
C PHE A 116 -2.08 -9.41 3.87
N THR A 117 -1.81 -10.49 3.13
CA THR A 117 -1.71 -10.50 1.67
C THR A 117 -2.56 -11.65 1.08
N GLY A 118 -2.89 -11.55 -0.23
CA GLY A 118 -3.69 -12.52 -0.97
C GLY A 118 -4.94 -11.95 -1.63
N SER A 119 -5.35 -10.73 -1.29
CA SER A 119 -6.52 -10.05 -1.86
C SER A 119 -7.83 -10.85 -1.74
N LYS A 120 -8.87 -10.43 -2.51
CA LYS A 120 -10.20 -11.06 -2.49
C LYS A 120 -10.16 -12.58 -2.74
N PRO A 121 -9.46 -13.11 -3.76
CA PRO A 121 -9.48 -14.55 -4.05
C PRO A 121 -8.97 -15.41 -2.89
N ALA A 122 -7.88 -15.01 -2.24
CA ALA A 122 -7.34 -15.74 -1.10
C ALA A 122 -8.24 -15.61 0.15
N ALA A 123 -8.85 -14.43 0.35
CA ALA A 123 -9.82 -14.24 1.44
C ALA A 123 -11.05 -15.14 1.28
N GLU A 124 -11.59 -15.28 0.07
CA GLU A 124 -12.73 -16.13 -0.24
C GLU A 124 -12.42 -17.63 -0.03
N LYS A 125 -11.17 -18.04 -0.27
CA LYS A 125 -10.71 -19.41 -0.05
C LYS A 125 -10.28 -19.70 1.39
N GLY A 126 -10.06 -18.65 2.22
CA GLY A 126 -9.48 -18.78 3.55
C GLY A 126 -7.98 -19.07 3.52
N GLU A 127 -7.29 -18.54 2.52
CA GLU A 127 -5.87 -18.77 2.22
C GLU A 127 -5.03 -17.48 2.32
N LEU A 128 -5.42 -16.54 3.21
CA LEU A 128 -4.62 -15.35 3.44
C LEU A 128 -3.27 -15.71 4.06
N VAL A 129 -2.25 -14.92 3.78
CA VAL A 129 -0.99 -14.94 4.51
C VAL A 129 -0.98 -13.74 5.45
N TYR A 130 -0.86 -13.98 6.75
CA TYR A 130 -0.79 -12.93 7.76
C TYR A 130 0.65 -12.61 8.12
N TYR A 131 0.96 -11.32 8.12
CA TYR A 131 2.15 -10.75 8.75
C TYR A 131 1.74 -10.26 10.13
N VAL A 132 2.34 -10.79 11.19
CA VAL A 132 1.90 -10.54 12.56
C VAL A 132 2.98 -9.83 13.36
N GLY A 133 2.57 -8.75 14.03
CA GLY A 133 3.37 -8.02 15.01
C GLY A 133 2.74 -8.10 16.40
N GLY A 134 3.57 -8.23 17.43
CA GLY A 134 3.16 -8.28 18.82
C GLY A 134 3.85 -9.38 19.63
N ALA A 135 3.57 -9.42 20.91
CA ALA A 135 4.21 -10.38 21.82
C ALA A 135 3.81 -11.84 21.50
N ASP A 136 4.77 -12.75 21.55
CA ASP A 136 4.58 -14.19 21.28
C ASP A 136 3.41 -14.82 22.05
N ALA A 137 3.24 -14.43 23.32
CA ALA A 137 2.16 -14.97 24.15
C ALA A 137 0.78 -14.58 23.61
N VAL A 138 0.65 -13.33 23.14
CA VAL A 138 -0.59 -12.81 22.55
C VAL A 138 -0.85 -13.42 21.19
N LEU A 139 0.20 -13.60 20.37
CA LEU A 139 0.10 -14.30 19.10
C LEU A 139 -0.37 -15.75 19.27
N ARG A 140 0.17 -16.49 20.26
CA ARG A 140 -0.28 -17.86 20.53
C ARG A 140 -1.77 -17.93 20.85
N GLU A 141 -2.31 -16.92 21.56
CA GLU A 141 -3.74 -16.83 21.85
C GLU A 141 -4.58 -16.48 20.61
N ALA A 142 -4.08 -15.58 19.75
CA ALA A 142 -4.73 -15.14 18.51
C ALA A 142 -4.70 -16.21 17.40
N ARG A 143 -3.68 -17.06 17.39
CA ARG A 143 -3.38 -18.02 16.33
C ARG A 143 -4.60 -18.86 15.88
N PRO A 144 -5.40 -19.50 16.75
CA PRO A 144 -6.56 -20.29 16.30
C PRO A 144 -7.62 -19.48 15.55
N ILE A 145 -7.67 -18.14 15.79
CA ILE A 145 -8.60 -17.24 15.10
C ILE A 145 -8.05 -16.90 13.71
N LEU A 146 -6.75 -16.63 13.61
CA LEU A 146 -6.08 -16.34 12.33
C LEU A 146 -6.08 -17.57 11.43
N GLU A 147 -5.85 -18.77 11.97
CA GLU A 147 -5.86 -20.05 11.25
C GLU A 147 -7.22 -20.38 10.60
N ALA A 148 -8.30 -19.77 11.06
CA ALA A 148 -9.60 -19.94 10.43
C ALA A 148 -9.66 -19.46 8.98
N SER A 149 -8.75 -18.56 8.57
CA SER A 149 -8.75 -17.91 7.25
C SER A 149 -7.36 -17.74 6.66
N SER A 150 -6.36 -18.45 7.17
CA SER A 150 -4.97 -18.34 6.71
C SER A 150 -4.47 -19.61 6.02
N LYS A 151 -3.61 -19.39 5.03
CA LYS A 151 -2.68 -20.37 4.51
C LYS A 151 -1.39 -20.39 5.35
N GLU A 152 -0.96 -19.21 5.83
CA GLU A 152 0.29 -19.04 6.54
C GLU A 152 0.20 -17.86 7.52
N ILE A 153 0.93 -17.93 8.63
CA ILE A 153 1.05 -16.87 9.63
C ILE A 153 2.54 -16.68 9.91
N ILE A 154 3.06 -15.51 9.55
CA ILE A 154 4.47 -15.14 9.70
C ILE A 154 4.58 -14.13 10.83
N HIS A 155 5.23 -14.50 11.93
CA HIS A 155 5.57 -13.57 13.00
C HIS A 155 6.74 -12.70 12.55
N ILE A 156 6.51 -11.38 12.45
CA ILE A 156 7.52 -10.43 11.99
C ILE A 156 8.32 -9.87 13.17
N GLY A 157 7.64 -9.62 14.30
CA GLY A 157 8.27 -9.06 15.48
C GLY A 157 7.32 -8.14 16.26
N GLU A 158 7.75 -6.92 16.59
CA GLU A 158 6.98 -5.96 17.39
C GLU A 158 5.86 -5.29 16.57
N ILE A 159 4.94 -4.63 17.28
CA ILE A 159 3.85 -3.83 16.68
C ILE A 159 4.44 -2.75 15.76
N GLY A 160 3.88 -2.62 14.56
CA GLY A 160 4.32 -1.71 13.50
C GLY A 160 5.30 -2.34 12.50
N GLN A 161 5.97 -3.44 12.87
CA GLN A 161 6.90 -4.10 11.95
C GLN A 161 6.17 -4.89 10.85
N ALA A 162 5.03 -5.48 11.14
CA ALA A 162 4.23 -6.17 10.13
C ALA A 162 3.61 -5.17 9.14
N SER A 163 3.18 -3.98 9.58
CA SER A 163 2.77 -2.88 8.69
C SER A 163 3.92 -2.44 7.77
N ALA A 164 5.14 -2.31 8.28
CA ALA A 164 6.29 -1.96 7.46
C ALA A 164 6.55 -3.01 6.35
N ILE A 165 6.53 -4.30 6.69
CA ILE A 165 6.65 -5.39 5.71
C ILE A 165 5.49 -5.35 4.70
N LYS A 166 4.25 -5.12 5.17
CA LYS A 166 3.08 -5.04 4.28
C LYS A 166 3.20 -3.89 3.29
N ILE A 167 3.63 -2.71 3.73
CA ILE A 167 3.84 -1.55 2.87
C ILE A 167 4.95 -1.86 1.84
N ALA A 168 6.10 -2.39 2.29
CA ALA A 168 7.21 -2.73 1.41
C ALA A 168 6.81 -3.76 0.33
N THR A 169 6.05 -4.80 0.70
CA THR A 169 5.55 -5.78 -0.28
C THR A 169 4.54 -5.18 -1.27
N ASN A 170 3.72 -4.21 -0.82
CA ASN A 170 2.80 -3.50 -1.70
C ASN A 170 3.52 -2.53 -2.65
N MET A 171 4.66 -1.94 -2.25
CA MET A 171 5.51 -1.16 -3.16
C MET A 171 5.97 -2.02 -4.36
N ILE A 172 6.50 -3.22 -4.09
CA ILE A 172 6.91 -4.16 -5.14
C ILE A 172 5.72 -4.55 -6.02
N THR A 173 4.57 -4.80 -5.40
CA THR A 173 3.34 -5.18 -6.10
C THR A 173 2.86 -4.08 -7.05
N ALA A 174 2.79 -2.82 -6.59
CA ALA A 174 2.37 -1.68 -7.40
C ALA A 174 3.34 -1.42 -8.56
N ALA A 175 4.64 -1.41 -8.29
CA ALA A 175 5.68 -1.22 -9.28
C ALA A 175 5.65 -2.31 -10.37
N SER A 176 5.48 -3.58 -9.98
CA SER A 176 5.41 -4.71 -10.92
C SER A 176 4.21 -4.61 -11.86
N VAL A 177 3.05 -4.18 -11.34
CA VAL A 177 1.83 -4.03 -12.14
C VAL A 177 1.95 -2.84 -13.08
N GLN A 178 2.54 -1.72 -12.65
CA GLN A 178 2.81 -0.58 -13.51
C GLN A 178 3.78 -0.96 -14.64
N ALA A 179 4.90 -1.60 -14.32
CA ALA A 179 5.87 -2.06 -15.30
C ALA A 179 5.26 -3.04 -16.31
N ALA A 180 4.37 -3.93 -15.86
CA ALA A 180 3.67 -4.85 -16.75
C ALA A 180 2.69 -4.13 -17.70
N ALA A 181 2.01 -3.09 -17.24
CA ALA A 181 1.14 -2.26 -18.08
C ALA A 181 1.94 -1.55 -19.19
N GLU A 182 3.09 -0.99 -18.87
CA GLU A 182 4.00 -0.35 -19.84
C GLU A 182 4.60 -1.38 -20.83
N ALA A 183 4.97 -2.57 -20.34
CA ALA A 183 5.47 -3.65 -21.20
C ALA A 183 4.41 -4.13 -22.20
N LEU A 184 3.13 -4.25 -21.78
CA LEU A 184 2.02 -4.57 -22.68
C LEU A 184 1.88 -3.50 -23.76
N ALA A 185 1.98 -2.21 -23.40
CA ALA A 185 1.93 -1.11 -24.37
C ALA A 185 3.04 -1.19 -25.41
N LEU A 186 4.28 -1.45 -24.97
CA LEU A 186 5.43 -1.62 -25.87
C LEU A 186 5.24 -2.79 -26.82
N VAL A 187 4.80 -3.94 -26.30
CA VAL A 187 4.55 -5.15 -27.10
C VAL A 187 3.44 -4.91 -28.14
N GLN A 188 2.37 -4.21 -27.75
CA GLN A 188 1.28 -3.81 -28.64
C GLN A 188 1.78 -2.87 -29.76
N ALA A 189 2.57 -1.85 -29.39
CA ALA A 189 3.13 -0.90 -30.37
C ALA A 189 4.07 -1.57 -31.40
N LEU A 190 4.70 -2.67 -31.03
CA LEU A 190 5.52 -3.49 -31.89
C LEU A 190 4.73 -4.52 -32.74
N GLY A 191 3.40 -4.52 -32.63
CA GLY A 191 2.52 -5.43 -33.37
C GLY A 191 2.59 -6.89 -32.92
N VAL A 192 3.12 -7.18 -31.73
CA VAL A 192 3.16 -8.54 -31.19
C VAL A 192 1.87 -8.83 -30.42
N PRO A 193 1.21 -9.99 -30.63
CA PRO A 193 0.03 -10.37 -29.89
C PRO A 193 0.28 -10.40 -28.38
N LEU A 194 -0.56 -9.73 -27.60
CA LEU A 194 -0.39 -9.58 -26.14
C LEU A 194 -0.43 -10.92 -25.41
N GLU A 195 -1.17 -11.90 -25.93
CA GLU A 195 -1.25 -13.27 -25.40
C GLU A 195 0.12 -13.94 -25.43
N LYS A 196 0.96 -13.65 -26.45
CA LYS A 196 2.33 -14.16 -26.54
C LYS A 196 3.23 -13.57 -25.47
N PHE A 197 3.02 -12.31 -25.10
CA PHE A 197 3.72 -11.72 -23.96
C PHE A 197 3.34 -12.41 -22.65
N VAL A 198 2.03 -12.65 -22.41
CA VAL A 198 1.57 -13.36 -21.22
C VAL A 198 2.08 -14.79 -21.16
N GLU A 199 2.14 -15.48 -22.31
CA GLU A 199 2.72 -16.82 -22.41
C GLU A 199 4.22 -16.80 -22.04
N ALA A 200 4.98 -15.85 -22.59
CA ALA A 200 6.40 -15.70 -22.33
C ALA A 200 6.70 -15.36 -20.86
N ILE A 201 5.92 -14.44 -20.25
CA ILE A 201 6.15 -14.04 -18.86
C ILE A 201 5.91 -15.19 -17.86
N ARG A 202 5.05 -16.15 -18.19
CA ARG A 202 4.77 -17.31 -17.31
C ARG A 202 6.00 -18.17 -17.02
N VAL A 203 6.95 -18.21 -17.93
CA VAL A 203 8.19 -19.00 -17.82
C VAL A 203 9.41 -18.13 -17.56
N ASN A 204 9.24 -16.81 -17.52
CA ASN A 204 10.31 -15.85 -17.27
C ASN A 204 10.57 -15.73 -15.76
N SER A 205 11.81 -15.41 -15.38
CA SER A 205 12.21 -15.20 -14.00
C SER A 205 11.51 -14.01 -13.32
N SER A 206 10.98 -13.07 -14.11
CA SER A 206 10.16 -11.95 -13.60
C SER A 206 8.72 -12.36 -13.26
N HIS A 207 8.33 -13.62 -13.52
CA HIS A 207 7.00 -14.10 -13.17
C HIS A 207 6.74 -14.00 -11.65
N SER A 208 5.53 -13.58 -11.31
CA SER A 208 5.08 -13.51 -9.91
C SER A 208 3.59 -13.83 -9.80
N GLY A 209 3.15 -14.23 -8.59
CA GLY A 209 1.72 -14.43 -8.34
C GLY A 209 0.87 -13.20 -8.62
N THR A 210 1.42 -12.01 -8.45
CA THR A 210 0.76 -10.74 -8.82
C THR A 210 0.56 -10.64 -10.33
N LEU A 211 1.61 -10.86 -11.12
CA LEU A 211 1.52 -10.79 -12.57
C LEU A 211 0.61 -11.89 -13.15
N ALA A 212 0.66 -13.10 -12.59
CA ALA A 212 -0.25 -14.18 -12.96
C ALA A 212 -1.72 -13.81 -12.80
N MET A 213 -2.04 -13.00 -11.76
CA MET A 213 -3.40 -12.56 -11.47
C MET A 213 -3.81 -11.33 -12.31
N LYS A 214 -2.88 -10.40 -12.56
CA LYS A 214 -3.22 -9.08 -13.10
C LYS A 214 -3.09 -8.98 -14.62
N LEU A 215 -2.17 -9.70 -15.25
CA LEU A 215 -2.03 -9.69 -16.71
C LEU A 215 -3.30 -10.14 -17.44
N PRO A 216 -3.97 -11.25 -17.09
CA PRO A 216 -5.26 -11.61 -17.71
C PRO A 216 -6.29 -10.51 -17.54
N LYS A 217 -6.42 -9.91 -16.35
CA LYS A 217 -7.38 -8.82 -16.11
C LYS A 217 -7.12 -7.60 -17.01
N MET A 218 -5.85 -7.27 -17.26
CA MET A 218 -5.47 -6.17 -18.15
C MET A 218 -5.86 -6.48 -19.61
N LEU A 219 -5.62 -7.70 -20.07
CA LEU A 219 -5.98 -8.13 -21.43
C LEU A 219 -7.51 -8.16 -21.62
N ASP A 220 -8.23 -8.76 -20.67
CA ASP A 220 -9.68 -8.89 -20.69
C ASP A 220 -10.41 -7.57 -20.37
N ARG A 221 -9.65 -6.52 -19.97
CA ARG A 221 -10.19 -5.23 -19.47
C ARG A 221 -11.21 -5.42 -18.32
N ASP A 222 -11.05 -6.49 -17.54
CA ASP A 222 -11.80 -6.73 -16.33
C ASP A 222 -11.16 -6.02 -15.14
N PHE A 223 -11.64 -4.83 -14.83
CA PHE A 223 -11.16 -4.04 -13.70
C PHE A 223 -12.08 -4.11 -12.47
N ALA A 224 -12.89 -5.17 -12.35
CA ALA A 224 -13.60 -5.45 -11.10
C ALA A 224 -12.62 -5.62 -9.95
N ALA A 225 -12.84 -4.89 -8.85
CA ALA A 225 -11.86 -4.76 -7.78
C ALA A 225 -11.60 -6.06 -7.03
N GLN A 226 -10.36 -6.50 -7.03
CA GLN A 226 -9.79 -7.43 -6.05
C GLN A 226 -9.00 -6.65 -5.00
N PHE A 227 -8.34 -5.56 -5.41
CA PHE A 227 -7.73 -4.53 -4.59
C PHE A 227 -7.79 -3.20 -5.36
N SER A 228 -8.48 -2.22 -4.79
CA SER A 228 -8.83 -1.00 -5.53
C SER A 228 -7.66 -0.01 -5.66
N VAL A 229 -7.74 0.85 -6.70
CA VAL A 229 -6.82 1.97 -6.92
C VAL A 229 -6.67 2.82 -5.66
N LYS A 230 -7.77 3.23 -5.02
CA LYS A 230 -7.72 4.09 -3.83
C LYS A 230 -6.95 3.46 -2.67
N HIS A 231 -7.03 2.14 -2.48
CA HIS A 231 -6.30 1.46 -1.43
C HIS A 231 -4.81 1.29 -1.77
N MET A 232 -4.49 0.94 -3.02
CA MET A 232 -3.08 0.85 -3.44
C MET A 232 -2.42 2.23 -3.44
N LEU A 233 -3.10 3.27 -3.90
CA LEU A 233 -2.62 4.66 -3.83
C LEU A 233 -2.32 5.07 -2.39
N LYS A 234 -3.24 4.81 -1.46
CA LYS A 234 -3.03 5.08 -0.03
C LYS A 234 -1.76 4.39 0.49
N ASP A 235 -1.55 3.13 0.14
CA ASP A 235 -0.37 2.37 0.59
C ASP A 235 0.92 2.99 0.03
N MET A 236 0.92 3.44 -1.24
CA MET A 236 2.07 4.14 -1.84
C MET A 236 2.30 5.52 -1.20
N GLN A 237 1.24 6.23 -0.82
CA GLN A 237 1.33 7.49 -0.09
C GLN A 237 1.97 7.29 1.29
N ILE A 238 1.57 6.25 2.02
CA ILE A 238 2.19 5.89 3.31
C ILE A 238 3.68 5.59 3.10
N ALA A 239 4.04 4.79 2.08
CA ALA A 239 5.44 4.48 1.77
C ALA A 239 6.27 5.74 1.52
N ASN A 240 5.78 6.67 0.68
CA ASN A 240 6.47 7.92 0.39
C ASN A 240 6.57 8.82 1.63
N GLN A 241 5.54 8.86 2.48
CA GLN A 241 5.58 9.64 3.72
C GLN A 241 6.63 9.10 4.71
N ILE A 242 6.73 7.77 4.85
CA ILE A 242 7.77 7.12 5.64
C ILE A 242 9.14 7.43 5.05
N ALA A 243 9.30 7.33 3.73
CA ALA A 243 10.56 7.63 3.05
C ALA A 243 11.04 9.05 3.33
N LEU A 244 10.16 10.04 3.24
CA LEU A 244 10.48 11.43 3.56
C LEU A 244 11.00 11.59 5.00
N SER A 245 10.41 10.91 5.98
CA SER A 245 10.85 10.97 7.38
C SER A 245 12.20 10.28 7.63
N HIS A 246 12.62 9.40 6.71
CA HIS A 246 13.88 8.67 6.77
C HIS A 246 14.90 9.11 5.71
N TYR A 247 14.65 10.20 4.98
CA TYR A 247 15.52 10.73 3.94
C TYR A 247 15.83 9.71 2.83
N LEU A 248 14.83 8.87 2.49
CA LEU A 248 14.92 7.90 1.40
C LEU A 248 14.28 8.45 0.14
N ASP A 249 14.92 8.23 -1.01
CA ASP A 249 14.32 8.46 -2.31
C ASP A 249 13.74 7.16 -2.86
N LEU A 250 12.43 7.14 -3.12
CA LEU A 250 11.69 6.00 -3.63
C LEU A 250 11.16 6.28 -5.04
N GLY A 251 12.05 6.55 -6.01
CA GLY A 251 11.70 6.97 -7.37
C GLY A 251 10.69 6.03 -8.05
N VAL A 252 10.87 4.71 -7.98
CA VAL A 252 9.93 3.73 -8.58
C VAL A 252 8.57 3.76 -7.89
N THR A 253 8.54 3.83 -6.57
CA THR A 253 7.28 3.92 -5.79
C THR A 253 6.55 5.22 -6.08
N SER A 254 7.28 6.32 -6.21
CA SER A 254 6.73 7.63 -6.58
C SER A 254 6.09 7.60 -7.96
N ALA A 255 6.75 7.02 -8.96
CA ALA A 255 6.20 6.85 -10.29
C ALA A 255 4.91 5.99 -10.28
N ALA A 256 4.91 4.86 -9.59
CA ALA A 256 3.72 4.01 -9.45
C ALA A 256 2.57 4.73 -8.72
N ARG A 257 2.88 5.49 -7.66
CA ARG A 257 1.91 6.34 -6.95
C ARG A 257 1.25 7.36 -7.90
N ASP A 258 2.04 8.04 -8.72
CA ASP A 258 1.55 9.08 -9.60
C ASP A 258 0.62 8.52 -10.69
N GLN A 259 0.91 7.33 -11.22
CA GLN A 259 0.01 6.64 -12.14
C GLN A 259 -1.30 6.21 -11.46
N LEU A 260 -1.27 5.75 -10.22
CA LEU A 260 -2.47 5.46 -9.44
C LEU A 260 -3.27 6.72 -9.12
N PHE A 261 -2.60 7.83 -8.82
CA PHE A 261 -3.25 9.11 -8.59
C PHE A 261 -3.97 9.63 -9.84
N GLU A 262 -3.35 9.49 -11.02
CA GLU A 262 -3.99 9.81 -12.30
C GLU A 262 -5.28 8.99 -12.50
N GLN A 263 -5.27 7.67 -12.17
CA GLN A 263 -6.48 6.85 -12.22
C GLN A 263 -7.57 7.31 -11.24
N MET A 264 -7.18 7.83 -10.07
CA MET A 264 -8.15 8.45 -9.15
C MET A 264 -8.82 9.68 -9.77
N GLN A 265 -8.04 10.55 -10.43
CA GLN A 265 -8.57 11.75 -11.10
C GLN A 265 -9.54 11.40 -12.24
N TRP A 266 -9.33 10.27 -12.92
CA TRP A 266 -10.22 9.76 -13.97
C TRP A 266 -11.45 9.00 -13.43
N GLY A 267 -11.67 8.99 -12.12
CA GLY A 267 -12.83 8.35 -11.50
C GLY A 267 -12.71 6.84 -11.33
N HIS A 268 -11.53 6.26 -11.49
CA HIS A 268 -11.28 4.81 -11.39
C HIS A 268 -10.91 4.35 -9.97
N GLY A 269 -11.16 5.14 -8.94
CA GLY A 269 -10.76 4.86 -7.56
C GLY A 269 -11.27 3.53 -7.00
N ASP A 270 -12.45 3.09 -7.42
CA ASP A 270 -13.07 1.83 -6.98
C ASP A 270 -12.74 0.64 -7.90
N ASN A 271 -12.10 0.87 -9.05
CA ASN A 271 -11.62 -0.19 -9.91
C ASN A 271 -10.41 -0.91 -9.31
N ASP A 272 -10.11 -2.11 -9.82
CA ASP A 272 -8.86 -2.81 -9.51
C ASP A 272 -7.66 -1.97 -9.96
N TYR A 273 -6.60 -1.94 -9.15
CA TYR A 273 -5.43 -1.12 -9.45
C TYR A 273 -4.70 -1.50 -10.75
N SER A 274 -4.99 -2.67 -11.34
CA SER A 274 -4.54 -3.03 -12.69
C SER A 274 -5.13 -2.16 -13.79
N VAL A 275 -6.13 -1.31 -13.48
CA VAL A 275 -6.70 -0.34 -14.41
C VAL A 275 -5.67 0.69 -14.95
N VAL A 276 -4.49 0.80 -14.32
CA VAL A 276 -3.36 1.59 -14.85
C VAL A 276 -3.00 1.18 -16.28
N ALA A 277 -3.27 -0.07 -16.68
CA ALA A 277 -3.05 -0.55 -18.04
C ALA A 277 -3.98 0.12 -19.06
N ARG A 278 -5.15 0.61 -18.65
CA ARG A 278 -6.12 1.24 -19.54
C ARG A 278 -5.56 2.47 -20.26
N LYS A 279 -4.66 3.19 -19.61
CA LYS A 279 -3.96 4.34 -20.19
C LYS A 279 -3.18 3.98 -21.47
N TYR A 280 -2.65 2.78 -21.52
CA TYR A 280 -1.69 2.34 -22.53
C TYR A 280 -2.32 1.45 -23.60
N LEU A 281 -3.31 0.63 -23.20
CA LEU A 281 -3.95 -0.30 -24.11
C LEU A 281 -5.04 0.43 -24.89
N GLN A 282 -4.74 0.76 -26.15
CA GLN A 282 -5.70 1.38 -27.06
C GLN A 282 -6.94 0.49 -27.24
N GLU A 283 -8.09 1.10 -27.43
CA GLU A 283 -9.26 0.36 -27.87
C GLU A 283 -8.96 -0.22 -29.26
N VAL A 284 -9.05 -1.54 -29.38
CA VAL A 284 -9.12 -2.18 -30.70
C VAL A 284 -10.51 -1.88 -31.22
N GLY A 285 -10.73 -0.64 -31.67
CA GLY A 285 -11.86 -0.33 -32.53
C GLY A 285 -11.64 -1.00 -33.87
N PRO A 286 -12.70 -1.32 -34.65
CA PRO A 286 -12.52 -1.69 -36.04
C PRO A 286 -11.67 -0.60 -36.68
N ALA A 287 -10.64 -0.98 -37.42
CA ALA A 287 -9.74 -0.06 -38.10
C ALA A 287 -10.57 0.99 -38.82
N SER A 288 -10.76 2.15 -38.22
CA SER A 288 -11.17 3.34 -38.94
C SER A 288 -9.94 3.66 -39.78
N HIS A 289 -10.03 3.39 -41.10
CA HIS A 289 -9.22 4.04 -42.09
C HIS A 289 -9.58 5.52 -41.99
N GLU A 290 -9.06 6.23 -40.97
CA GLU A 290 -8.95 7.66 -41.09
C GLU A 290 -7.96 7.92 -42.19
N GLU A 291 -8.49 8.36 -43.34
CA GLU A 291 -7.71 8.97 -44.40
C GLU A 291 -6.81 10.04 -43.77
N PRO A 292 -5.54 10.11 -44.13
CA PRO A 292 -4.70 11.19 -43.65
C PRO A 292 -5.40 12.53 -43.97
N PRO A 293 -5.32 13.52 -43.07
CA PRO A 293 -5.93 14.82 -43.34
C PRO A 293 -5.46 15.32 -44.68
N PRO A 294 -6.34 15.94 -45.50
CA PRO A 294 -5.96 16.40 -46.83
C PRO A 294 -4.75 17.31 -46.69
N GLU A 295 -3.75 17.03 -47.52
CA GLU A 295 -2.59 17.89 -47.66
C GLU A 295 -3.08 19.32 -47.95
N HIS A 296 -2.71 20.25 -47.08
CA HIS A 296 -2.97 21.66 -47.34
C HIS A 296 -2.27 22.05 -48.63
N PRO A 297 -2.98 22.48 -49.68
CA PRO A 297 -2.33 23.14 -50.77
C PRO A 297 -1.82 24.48 -50.32
N ASP A 298 -0.63 24.84 -50.82
CA ASP A 298 0.01 26.15 -50.75
C ASP A 298 0.92 26.45 -49.55
N GLN A 299 2.11 25.87 -49.63
CA GLN A 299 3.33 26.61 -49.30
C GLN A 299 4.36 26.41 -50.44
N GLU A 300 4.05 27.00 -51.58
CA GLU A 300 5.07 27.32 -52.57
C GLU A 300 5.87 28.55 -52.09
N SER A 301 7.18 28.43 -52.35
CA SER A 301 8.15 29.53 -52.45
C SER A 301 8.55 30.30 -51.18
N ILE A 302 9.58 29.80 -50.55
CA ILE A 302 10.76 30.66 -50.26
C ILE A 302 11.99 29.74 -50.43
N ALA A 303 12.44 29.58 -51.66
CA ALA A 303 13.76 29.05 -52.00
C ALA A 303 14.66 30.24 -52.32
N ASN A 304 15.89 30.15 -51.80
CA ASN A 304 17.07 30.87 -52.27
C ASN A 304 17.24 32.33 -51.92
N GLU A 305 17.88 32.59 -50.79
CA GLU A 305 18.89 33.66 -50.72
C GLU A 305 20.23 33.08 -50.25
N PRO A 306 21.38 33.45 -50.86
CA PRO A 306 22.68 32.84 -50.60
C PRO A 306 23.31 33.42 -49.34
N ILE A 307 23.89 32.52 -48.55
CA ILE A 307 24.71 32.86 -47.38
C ILE A 307 25.98 33.60 -47.86
N ILE A 308 26.04 34.88 -47.62
CA ILE A 308 27.26 35.71 -47.80
C ILE A 308 28.20 35.38 -46.65
N ALA A 309 29.33 34.77 -47.00
CA ALA A 309 30.49 34.67 -46.13
C ALA A 309 31.18 36.04 -45.99
N SER A 310 31.57 36.40 -44.77
CA SER A 310 32.53 37.49 -44.53
C SER A 310 33.19 37.32 -43.18
N PRO A 311 34.37 37.91 -42.93
CA PRO A 311 35.66 37.21 -43.14
C PRO A 311 36.38 36.97 -41.79
N GLU A 312 37.43 36.19 -41.93
CA GLU A 312 38.44 35.90 -40.90
C GLU A 312 39.07 37.15 -40.30
N SER A 313 39.25 37.20 -39.00
CA SER A 313 40.29 38.00 -38.37
C SER A 313 41.10 37.10 -37.42
N HIS A 314 42.34 36.90 -37.83
CA HIS A 314 43.42 36.35 -37.06
C HIS A 314 43.74 37.25 -35.85
N THR A 315 44.04 36.65 -34.73
CA THR A 315 45.22 36.94 -33.85
C THR A 315 45.30 35.94 -32.73
N GLU A 316 46.33 35.10 -32.81
CA GLU A 316 47.52 34.90 -31.96
C GLU A 316 47.24 34.56 -30.47
N GLN A 317 47.63 33.32 -30.20
CA GLN A 317 48.59 32.79 -29.20
C GLN A 317 48.65 33.49 -27.85
N SER A 318 48.33 32.71 -26.79
CA SER A 318 49.29 32.46 -25.72
C SER A 318 48.77 31.34 -24.78
N LYS A 319 49.49 30.24 -24.74
CA LYS A 319 49.62 29.40 -23.56
C LYS A 319 50.54 30.12 -22.55
N PRO A 320 50.34 30.00 -21.26
CA PRO A 320 51.16 29.05 -20.55
C PRO A 320 50.52 28.31 -19.36
N GLU A 321 51.12 27.15 -19.13
CA GLU A 321 51.57 26.57 -17.86
C GLU A 321 50.58 26.10 -16.81
N ASP A 322 50.64 24.79 -16.63
CA ASP A 322 50.37 24.03 -15.43
C ASP A 322 51.24 24.49 -14.26
N PRO A 323 50.76 24.44 -13.04
CA PRO A 323 51.54 23.72 -12.03
C PRO A 323 50.73 22.79 -11.15
N ALA A 324 51.25 21.53 -11.11
CA ALA A 324 51.51 20.72 -9.95
C ALA A 324 50.43 20.56 -8.89
N ALA A 325 50.00 19.30 -8.76
CA ALA A 325 49.41 18.75 -7.53
C ALA A 325 50.42 18.77 -6.35
N PRO A 326 49.92 18.80 -5.12
CA PRO A 326 50.51 18.04 -4.06
C PRO A 326 49.60 17.00 -3.46
N SER A 327 50.14 15.80 -3.35
CA SER A 327 49.75 14.70 -2.49
C SER A 327 49.87 15.09 -1.00
N SER A 328 48.88 14.72 -0.18
CA SER A 328 49.09 14.33 1.22
C SER A 328 47.81 13.68 1.74
N GLN A 329 47.82 12.35 1.89
CA GLN A 329 47.83 11.60 3.14
C GLN A 329 46.85 12.07 4.22
N GLN A 330 46.05 11.08 4.58
CA GLN A 330 45.11 10.96 5.71
C GLN A 330 45.68 11.42 7.07
N PRO A 331 44.78 11.54 8.08
CA PRO A 331 44.53 10.37 8.93
C PRO A 331 43.06 10.12 9.33
N LEU A 332 42.80 8.85 9.57
CA LEU A 332 41.70 8.34 10.37
C LEU A 332 41.66 9.03 11.73
N LEU A 333 40.53 9.57 12.10
CA LEU A 333 40.22 9.88 13.50
C LEU A 333 39.04 9.02 13.93
N ALA A 334 39.35 8.05 14.78
CA ALA A 334 38.42 7.34 15.63
C ALA A 334 37.78 8.32 16.60
N PHE A 335 36.45 8.42 16.59
CA PHE A 335 35.69 9.08 17.64
C PHE A 335 35.01 8.03 18.52
N THR A 336 35.67 7.76 19.65
CA THR A 336 35.03 7.23 20.85
C THR A 336 34.44 8.42 21.60
N GLY A 337 33.12 8.46 21.77
CA GLY A 337 32.44 9.50 22.53
C GLY A 337 31.09 9.02 22.99
N THR A 338 31.07 8.45 24.18
CA THR A 338 29.91 8.20 25.02
C THR A 338 29.17 9.51 25.31
N GLY A 339 27.91 9.62 24.93
CA GLY A 339 27.03 10.73 25.28
C GLY A 339 25.60 10.28 25.24
N GLY A 340 25.07 9.83 26.38
CA GLY A 340 23.68 9.46 26.56
C GLY A 340 22.78 10.69 26.40
N ALA A 341 21.95 10.70 25.38
CA ALA A 341 20.82 11.59 25.27
C ALA A 341 19.64 11.00 26.06
N THR A 342 19.19 11.74 27.07
CA THR A 342 18.15 11.32 28.00
C THR A 342 16.81 11.21 27.30
N ALA A 343 16.04 10.20 27.68
CA ALA A 343 14.69 9.84 27.18
C ALA A 343 13.63 10.97 27.22
N ASN A 344 13.98 12.15 27.70
CA ASN A 344 13.05 13.28 27.88
C ASN A 344 12.88 14.20 26.67
N GLU A 345 13.81 14.28 25.75
CA GLU A 345 13.68 15.16 24.58
C GLU A 345 12.86 14.53 23.45
N THR A 346 12.93 13.23 23.27
CA THR A 346 12.12 12.49 22.29
C THR A 346 10.63 12.52 22.65
N THR A 347 10.32 12.55 23.95
CA THR A 347 8.92 12.62 24.46
C THR A 347 8.33 14.03 24.26
N ARG A 348 9.12 15.08 24.28
CA ARG A 348 8.65 16.47 24.08
C ARG A 348 8.32 16.75 22.61
N LEU A 349 9.11 16.26 21.67
CA LEU A 349 8.83 16.39 20.23
C LEU A 349 7.60 15.58 19.80
N ARG A 350 7.39 14.40 20.38
CA ARG A 350 6.20 13.56 20.12
C ARG A 350 4.91 14.22 20.62
N ARG A 351 4.91 14.90 21.77
CA ARG A 351 3.76 15.65 22.30
C ARG A 351 3.39 16.86 21.45
N GLY A 352 4.35 17.52 20.81
CA GLY A 352 4.11 18.67 19.92
C GLY A 352 3.36 18.25 18.66
N PHE A 353 3.78 17.14 18.02
CA PHE A 353 3.17 16.62 16.81
C PHE A 353 1.71 16.15 17.03
N PHE A 354 1.45 15.49 18.14
CA PHE A 354 0.10 15.02 18.51
C PHE A 354 -0.87 16.19 18.79
N LYS A 355 -0.40 17.27 19.41
CA LYS A 355 -1.21 18.49 19.64
C LYS A 355 -1.57 19.18 18.33
N GLN A 356 -0.67 19.19 17.35
CA GLN A 356 -0.89 19.81 16.04
C GLN A 356 -1.85 18.97 15.16
N LEU A 357 -1.82 17.64 15.29
CA LEU A 357 -2.76 16.74 14.59
C LEU A 357 -4.18 16.88 15.17
N LEU A 358 -4.31 16.92 16.48
CA LEU A 358 -5.62 17.09 17.15
C LEU A 358 -6.21 18.49 16.94
N SER A 359 -5.39 19.55 16.85
CA SER A 359 -5.88 20.90 16.56
C SER A 359 -6.41 21.07 15.13
N ARG A 360 -5.90 20.30 14.16
CA ARG A 360 -6.41 20.29 12.78
C ARG A 360 -7.71 19.49 12.66
N LEU A 361 -7.97 18.53 13.55
CA LEU A 361 -9.21 17.76 13.58
C LEU A 361 -10.35 18.51 14.29
N SER A 362 -10.05 19.51 15.14
CA SER A 362 -11.05 20.31 15.85
C SER A 362 -11.45 21.61 15.14
N SER A 363 -10.77 21.99 14.07
CA SER A 363 -11.07 23.17 13.24
C SER A 363 -11.66 22.76 11.90
N GLY A 364 -12.67 21.87 11.94
CA GLY A 364 -13.47 21.53 10.78
C GLY A 364 -14.28 22.76 10.31
N GLN A 365 -13.81 23.43 9.29
CA GLN A 365 -14.56 24.18 8.29
C GLN A 365 -14.04 23.80 6.91
#